data_276815d569833e3dab8bc745a8897506
#
_entry.id   276815d569833e3dab8bc745a8897506
#
_cell.length_a   1.000
_cell.length_b   1.000
_cell.length_c   1.000
_cell.angle_alpha   90.00
_cell.angle_beta   90.00
_cell.angle_gamma   90.00
#
_symmetry.space_group_name_H-M   'P 1'
#
loop_
_entity.id
_entity.type
_entity.pdbx_description
1 polymer ?
#
loop_
_entity_poly.entity_id
_entity_poly.type
_entity_poly.pdbx_seq_one_letter_code
_entity_poly.pdbx_strand_id
1 'polypeptide(L)'
;MHSLSQATPDDVGLIRILQPETPSSFRLICFPERADSIAYYLSLSELLLPTVEVLVVQYPPDVSTGHESRIADSPQLADRIFEALGEWTDRPVALFGHRAGAALAYRVAERLERASESAVLTLFVSGSTARRAPDGRGSCLGPPVLGCRIVALAAEHDPETPLQGVRAWRRCTRGRFDLEVFPGARGYLDASRREVVNLVHDQLLSPSTLDAEWEIGADDKGA
;
A
#
# COMPACT_ATOMS: atom_id res chain seq x y z
N MET A 1 4.82 32.98 1.83
CA MET A 1 3.86 32.76 2.93
C MET A 1 3.04 31.55 2.51
N HIS A 2 3.51 30.36 2.86
CA HIS A 2 2.78 29.11 2.59
C HIS A 2 1.74 28.96 3.70
N SER A 3 0.48 28.93 3.30
CA SER A 3 -0.64 28.68 4.21
C SER A 3 -0.55 27.21 4.65
N LEU A 4 -0.20 26.99 5.91
CA LEU A 4 -0.35 25.71 6.57
C LEU A 4 -1.84 25.39 6.58
N SER A 5 -2.25 24.44 5.74
CA SER A 5 -3.60 23.85 5.80
C SER A 5 -3.71 23.20 7.18
N GLN A 6 -4.55 23.74 8.04
CA GLN A 6 -4.85 23.13 9.33
C GLN A 6 -5.60 21.84 9.07
N ALA A 7 -4.98 20.71 9.41
CA ALA A 7 -5.66 19.41 9.44
C ALA A 7 -6.97 19.54 10.26
N THR A 8 -8.07 19.07 9.71
CA THR A 8 -9.35 19.07 10.43
C THR A 8 -9.29 18.08 11.59
N PRO A 9 -10.04 18.28 12.69
CA PRO A 9 -10.06 17.35 13.83
C PRO A 9 -10.39 15.90 13.45
N ASP A 10 -11.01 15.67 12.29
CA ASP A 10 -11.35 14.34 11.75
C ASP A 10 -10.16 13.62 11.09
N ASP A 11 -9.08 14.34 10.75
CA ASP A 11 -7.90 13.77 10.09
C ASP A 11 -6.81 13.37 11.09
N VAL A 12 -6.89 13.86 12.32
CA VAL A 12 -5.98 13.50 13.42
C VAL A 12 -6.28 12.07 13.84
N GLY A 13 -5.56 11.10 13.23
CA GLY A 13 -5.67 9.69 13.60
C GLY A 13 -5.86 8.72 12.44
N LEU A 14 -5.94 9.20 11.18
CA LEU A 14 -6.01 8.29 10.01
C LEU A 14 -4.70 7.49 9.80
N ILE A 15 -3.57 8.05 10.19
CA ILE A 15 -2.26 7.40 10.06
C ILE A 15 -1.65 7.18 11.43
N ARG A 16 -1.25 5.94 11.71
CA ARG A 16 -0.57 5.56 12.95
C ARG A 16 0.82 5.05 12.65
N ILE A 17 1.82 5.69 13.26
CA ILE A 17 3.19 5.19 13.31
C ILE A 17 3.27 4.09 14.36
N LEU A 18 3.83 2.93 14.01
CA LEU A 18 3.94 1.82 14.94
C LEU A 18 5.22 1.88 15.78
N GLN A 19 6.32 2.38 15.20
CA GLN A 19 7.62 2.52 15.86
C GLN A 19 8.16 3.93 15.63
N PRO A 20 7.68 4.93 16.37
CA PRO A 20 8.16 6.30 16.24
C PRO A 20 9.65 6.38 16.65
N GLU A 21 10.35 7.36 16.11
CA GLU A 21 11.75 7.71 16.45
C GLU A 21 12.84 6.78 15.89
N THR A 22 12.51 5.81 15.05
CA THR A 22 13.54 5.01 14.38
C THR A 22 13.84 5.61 13.01
N PRO A 23 15.08 6.12 12.75
CA PRO A 23 15.46 6.59 11.44
C PRO A 23 15.46 5.39 10.47
N SER A 24 14.65 5.48 9.43
CA SER A 24 14.51 4.45 8.40
C SER A 24 14.62 5.04 7.00
N SER A 25 15.08 4.24 6.05
CA SER A 25 15.26 4.67 4.66
C SER A 25 13.97 4.65 3.85
N PHE A 26 13.03 3.80 4.22
CA PHE A 26 11.78 3.57 3.50
C PHE A 26 10.58 3.65 4.42
N ARG A 27 9.41 3.94 3.84
CA ARG A 27 8.12 3.83 4.52
C ARG A 27 7.23 2.79 3.86
N LEU A 28 6.61 1.95 4.68
CA LEU A 28 5.57 1.02 4.27
C LEU A 28 4.24 1.44 4.88
N ILE A 29 3.32 1.92 4.06
CA ILE A 29 1.99 2.33 4.50
C ILE A 29 1.05 1.15 4.32
N CYS A 30 0.52 0.65 5.41
CA CYS A 30 -0.31 -0.54 5.47
C CYS A 30 -1.80 -0.20 5.53
N PHE A 31 -2.57 -0.85 4.67
CA PHE A 31 -4.02 -0.74 4.57
C PHE A 31 -4.63 -2.07 5.02
N PRO A 32 -5.06 -2.20 6.28
CA PRO A 32 -5.63 -3.43 6.81
C PRO A 32 -6.94 -3.82 6.12
N GLU A 33 -7.32 -5.10 6.22
CA GLU A 33 -8.67 -5.56 5.89
C GLU A 33 -9.70 -4.97 6.86
N ARG A 34 -9.30 -4.82 8.13
CA ARG A 34 -10.17 -4.39 9.25
C ARG A 34 -9.37 -3.57 10.25
N ALA A 35 -10.08 -2.75 11.01
CA ALA A 35 -9.48 -1.87 12.02
C ALA A 35 -8.78 -2.62 13.18
N ASP A 36 -9.17 -3.87 13.45
CA ASP A 36 -8.65 -4.69 14.55
C ASP A 36 -7.36 -5.48 14.21
N SER A 37 -6.89 -5.41 12.96
CA SER A 37 -5.71 -6.16 12.49
C SER A 37 -4.36 -5.55 12.89
N ILE A 38 -4.34 -4.59 13.80
CA ILE A 38 -3.13 -3.84 14.19
C ILE A 38 -2.00 -4.71 14.74
N ALA A 39 -2.33 -5.78 15.48
CA ALA A 39 -1.33 -6.67 16.09
C ALA A 39 -0.40 -7.33 15.06
N TYR A 40 -0.93 -7.70 13.89
CA TYR A 40 -0.12 -8.23 12.78
C TYR A 40 0.91 -7.20 12.32
N TYR A 41 0.47 -5.97 12.09
CA TYR A 41 1.34 -4.90 11.57
C TYR A 41 2.37 -4.44 12.60
N LEU A 42 2.07 -4.52 13.90
CA LEU A 42 3.05 -4.28 14.95
C LEU A 42 4.19 -5.29 14.88
N SER A 43 3.88 -6.58 14.80
CA SER A 43 4.90 -7.62 14.62
C SER A 43 5.66 -7.47 13.29
N LEU A 44 4.98 -7.05 12.22
CA LEU A 44 5.62 -6.76 10.93
C LEU A 44 6.62 -5.60 11.08
N SER A 45 6.24 -4.53 11.79
CA SER A 45 7.09 -3.36 12.00
C SER A 45 8.37 -3.70 12.76
N GLU A 46 8.27 -4.53 13.80
CA GLU A 46 9.44 -4.99 14.57
C GLU A 46 10.47 -5.73 13.72
N LEU A 47 10.00 -6.53 12.75
CA LEU A 47 10.85 -7.31 11.86
C LEU A 47 11.43 -6.50 10.70
N LEU A 48 10.81 -5.37 10.32
CA LEU A 48 11.24 -4.52 9.22
C LEU A 48 12.23 -3.43 9.67
N LEU A 49 12.32 -3.15 10.98
CA LEU A 49 13.27 -2.18 11.53
C LEU A 49 14.74 -2.66 11.37
N PRO A 50 15.70 -1.73 11.29
CA PRO A 50 15.54 -0.28 11.19
C PRO A 50 15.31 0.25 9.76
N THR A 51 15.26 -0.63 8.77
CA THR A 51 15.29 -0.24 7.35
C THR A 51 13.99 0.40 6.89
N VAL A 52 12.86 -0.12 7.38
CA VAL A 52 11.52 0.30 6.95
C VAL A 52 10.67 0.72 8.13
N GLU A 53 10.20 1.96 8.11
CA GLU A 53 9.19 2.48 9.03
C GLU A 53 7.80 2.04 8.57
N VAL A 54 7.01 1.45 9.47
CA VAL A 54 5.66 0.98 9.15
C VAL A 54 4.61 1.94 9.71
N LEU A 55 3.78 2.45 8.83
CA LEU A 55 2.59 3.24 9.14
C LEU A 55 1.35 2.41 8.84
N VAL A 56 0.32 2.54 9.67
CA VAL A 56 -0.94 1.83 9.48
C VAL A 56 -2.09 2.81 9.35
N VAL A 57 -2.89 2.65 8.30
CA VAL A 57 -4.13 3.41 8.13
C VAL A 57 -5.16 2.94 9.14
N GLN A 58 -5.69 3.88 9.92
CA GLN A 58 -6.80 3.66 10.85
C GLN A 58 -8.10 4.13 10.21
N TYR A 59 -9.03 3.21 10.05
CA TYR A 59 -10.32 3.56 9.45
C TYR A 59 -11.23 4.23 10.48
N PRO A 60 -11.98 5.26 10.07
CA PRO A 60 -13.01 5.86 10.93
C PRO A 60 -14.06 4.83 11.38
N PRO A 61 -14.67 5.00 12.56
CA PRO A 61 -15.63 4.03 13.11
C PRO A 61 -16.82 3.73 12.20
N ASP A 62 -17.31 4.73 11.48
CA ASP A 62 -18.42 4.60 10.52
C ASP A 62 -18.09 3.71 9.31
N VAL A 63 -16.81 3.62 8.96
CA VAL A 63 -16.30 2.73 7.92
C VAL A 63 -15.90 1.37 8.48
N SER A 64 -15.30 1.35 9.67
CA SER A 64 -14.77 0.13 10.31
C SER A 64 -15.88 -0.83 10.79
N THR A 65 -17.08 -0.35 11.09
CA THR A 65 -18.23 -1.17 11.48
C THR A 65 -19.06 -1.68 10.30
N GLY A 66 -18.73 -1.26 9.07
CA GLY A 66 -19.41 -1.65 7.85
C GLY A 66 -18.84 -2.91 7.19
N HIS A 67 -19.51 -3.34 6.11
CA HIS A 67 -19.00 -4.41 5.24
C HIS A 67 -17.67 -3.99 4.60
N GLU A 68 -16.79 -4.96 4.32
CA GLU A 68 -15.49 -4.80 3.63
C GLU A 68 -15.58 -3.98 2.33
N SER A 69 -16.72 -4.04 1.64
CA SER A 69 -17.01 -3.25 0.45
C SER A 69 -16.95 -1.74 0.67
N ARG A 70 -17.23 -1.25 1.90
CA ARG A 70 -17.16 0.19 2.20
C ARG A 70 -15.73 0.73 2.22
N ILE A 71 -14.78 -0.08 2.66
CA ILE A 71 -13.35 0.28 2.62
C ILE A 71 -12.89 0.30 1.16
N ALA A 72 -13.14 -0.81 0.43
CA ALA A 72 -12.68 -0.96 -0.94
C ALA A 72 -13.26 0.09 -1.91
N ASP A 73 -14.51 0.50 -1.71
CA ASP A 73 -15.27 1.30 -2.66
C ASP A 73 -15.49 2.76 -2.26
N SER A 74 -14.72 3.28 -1.30
CA SER A 74 -14.82 4.67 -0.85
C SER A 74 -13.78 5.58 -1.50
N PRO A 75 -14.11 6.33 -2.58
CA PRO A 75 -13.23 7.35 -3.15
C PRO A 75 -12.89 8.46 -2.14
N GLN A 76 -13.87 8.86 -1.33
CA GLN A 76 -13.72 9.91 -0.32
C GLN A 76 -12.70 9.50 0.76
N LEU A 77 -12.71 8.23 1.19
CA LEU A 77 -11.71 7.73 2.12
C LEU A 77 -10.30 7.73 1.49
N ALA A 78 -10.19 7.40 0.20
CA ALA A 78 -8.92 7.46 -0.50
C ALA A 78 -8.41 8.91 -0.63
N ASP A 79 -9.28 9.89 -0.85
CA ASP A 79 -8.92 11.31 -0.89
C ASP A 79 -8.41 11.78 0.47
N ARG A 80 -9.13 11.49 1.56
CA ARG A 80 -8.71 11.85 2.93
C ARG A 80 -7.39 11.19 3.33
N ILE A 81 -7.17 9.93 2.98
CA ILE A 81 -5.89 9.26 3.26
C ILE A 81 -4.77 9.89 2.44
N PHE A 82 -4.98 10.18 1.16
CA PHE A 82 -4.00 10.85 0.32
C PHE A 82 -3.59 12.21 0.92
N GLU A 83 -4.54 13.02 1.37
CA GLU A 83 -4.27 14.31 2.03
C GLU A 83 -3.47 14.12 3.33
N ALA A 84 -3.85 13.13 4.16
CA ALA A 84 -3.14 12.83 5.40
C ALA A 84 -1.72 12.29 5.16
N LEU A 85 -1.44 11.69 4.01
CA LEU A 85 -0.12 11.17 3.65
C LEU A 85 0.85 12.25 3.18
N GLY A 86 0.40 13.47 2.90
CA GLY A 86 1.27 14.55 2.43
C GLY A 86 2.49 14.81 3.32
N GLU A 87 2.35 14.65 4.64
CA GLU A 87 3.45 14.80 5.61
C GLU A 87 4.40 13.57 5.65
N TRP A 88 4.05 12.46 5.00
CA TRP A 88 4.74 11.18 5.07
C TRP A 88 5.45 10.78 3.76
N THR A 89 5.52 11.70 2.80
CA THR A 89 6.14 11.47 1.49
C THR A 89 7.56 12.07 1.37
N ASP A 90 8.16 12.45 2.50
CA ASP A 90 9.53 12.98 2.59
C ASP A 90 10.62 11.93 2.33
N ARG A 91 10.27 10.67 2.21
CA ARG A 91 11.14 9.55 1.83
C ARG A 91 10.38 8.55 0.97
N PRO A 92 11.11 7.61 0.31
CA PRO A 92 10.49 6.62 -0.58
C PRO A 92 9.40 5.80 0.11
N VAL A 93 8.23 5.70 -0.55
CA VAL A 93 7.02 5.08 -0.01
C VAL A 93 6.66 3.82 -0.77
N ALA A 94 6.35 2.75 -0.05
CA ALA A 94 5.63 1.59 -0.56
C ALA A 94 4.27 1.45 0.14
N LEU A 95 3.30 0.86 -0.55
CA LEU A 95 1.97 0.63 -0.01
C LEU A 95 1.72 -0.87 0.12
N PHE A 96 1.09 -1.30 1.21
CA PHE A 96 0.72 -2.70 1.46
C PHE A 96 -0.76 -2.78 1.79
N GLY A 97 -1.56 -3.29 0.85
CA GLY A 97 -2.99 -3.47 1.04
C GLY A 97 -3.36 -4.95 1.21
N HIS A 98 -4.11 -5.27 2.27
CA HIS A 98 -4.63 -6.61 2.49
C HIS A 98 -6.14 -6.66 2.26
N ARG A 99 -6.60 -7.59 1.43
CA ARG A 99 -8.02 -7.82 1.06
C ARG A 99 -8.72 -6.53 0.61
N ALA A 100 -9.72 -6.04 1.35
CA ALA A 100 -10.40 -4.78 1.06
C ALA A 100 -9.43 -3.59 1.03
N GLY A 101 -8.41 -3.60 1.90
CA GLY A 101 -7.36 -2.59 1.92
C GLY A 101 -6.52 -2.52 0.64
N ALA A 102 -6.43 -3.61 -0.14
CA ALA A 102 -5.67 -3.61 -1.40
C ALA A 102 -6.30 -2.68 -2.46
N ALA A 103 -7.62 -2.67 -2.57
CA ALA A 103 -8.32 -1.78 -3.50
C ALA A 103 -8.17 -0.31 -3.08
N LEU A 104 -8.22 -0.04 -1.77
CA LEU A 104 -8.02 1.30 -1.24
C LEU A 104 -6.57 1.78 -1.43
N ALA A 105 -5.57 0.92 -1.14
CA ALA A 105 -4.16 1.20 -1.38
C ALA A 105 -3.89 1.53 -2.86
N TYR A 106 -4.49 0.79 -3.78
CA TYR A 106 -4.41 1.08 -5.21
C TYR A 106 -4.95 2.48 -5.55
N ARG A 107 -6.11 2.88 -5.02
CA ARG A 107 -6.70 4.21 -5.24
C ARG A 107 -5.85 5.33 -4.67
N VAL A 108 -5.19 5.08 -3.53
CA VAL A 108 -4.25 6.05 -2.93
C VAL A 108 -2.98 6.13 -3.78
N ALA A 109 -2.44 5.00 -4.27
CA ALA A 109 -1.32 4.98 -5.20
C ALA A 109 -1.59 5.79 -6.47
N GLU A 110 -2.80 5.65 -7.05
CA GLU A 110 -3.21 6.46 -8.22
C GLU A 110 -3.16 7.97 -7.94
N ARG A 111 -3.51 8.41 -6.73
CA ARG A 111 -3.47 9.83 -6.34
C ARG A 111 -2.05 10.33 -6.16
N LEU A 112 -1.22 9.54 -5.47
CA LEU A 112 0.20 9.86 -5.26
C LEU A 112 0.93 10.01 -6.60
N GLU A 113 0.77 9.06 -7.53
CA GLU A 113 1.41 9.15 -8.84
C GLU A 113 0.87 10.28 -9.73
N ARG A 114 -0.40 10.68 -9.58
CA ARG A 114 -0.96 11.82 -10.31
C ARG A 114 -0.47 13.16 -9.76
N ALA A 115 -0.21 13.25 -8.47
CA ALA A 115 0.29 14.46 -7.84
C ALA A 115 1.75 14.75 -8.18
N SER A 116 2.48 13.81 -8.78
CA SER A 116 3.88 13.92 -9.24
C SER A 116 4.92 14.25 -8.17
N GLU A 117 4.54 14.28 -6.89
CA GLU A 117 5.44 14.71 -5.81
C GLU A 117 6.18 13.55 -5.14
N SER A 118 5.74 12.31 -5.36
CA SER A 118 6.41 11.14 -4.78
C SER A 118 6.06 9.89 -5.55
N ALA A 119 7.04 9.27 -6.17
CA ALA A 119 6.86 7.98 -6.82
C ALA A 119 6.61 6.90 -5.75
N VAL A 120 5.48 6.19 -5.88
CA VAL A 120 5.27 4.95 -5.13
C VAL A 120 6.25 3.91 -5.65
N LEU A 121 7.14 3.40 -4.81
CA LEU A 121 8.12 2.39 -5.22
C LEU A 121 7.46 1.08 -5.61
N THR A 122 6.60 0.58 -4.74
CA THR A 122 5.94 -0.71 -4.89
C THR A 122 4.57 -0.70 -4.22
N LEU A 123 3.58 -1.25 -4.90
CA LEU A 123 2.29 -1.57 -4.33
C LEU A 123 2.21 -3.09 -4.08
N PHE A 124 2.18 -3.49 -2.82
CA PHE A 124 1.90 -4.86 -2.41
C PHE A 124 0.38 -5.05 -2.28
N VAL A 125 -0.17 -6.05 -2.96
CA VAL A 125 -1.59 -6.41 -2.90
C VAL A 125 -1.72 -7.85 -2.40
N SER A 126 -2.29 -8.02 -1.23
CA SER A 126 -2.31 -9.30 -0.51
C SER A 126 -3.74 -9.82 -0.36
N GLY A 127 -3.96 -11.11 -0.72
CA GLY A 127 -5.24 -11.79 -0.59
C GLY A 127 -6.40 -11.05 -1.26
N SER A 128 -6.17 -10.47 -2.44
CA SER A 128 -7.15 -9.64 -3.15
C SER A 128 -7.13 -9.92 -4.64
N THR A 129 -8.30 -9.88 -5.25
CA THR A 129 -8.46 -9.99 -6.71
C THR A 129 -8.68 -8.58 -7.30
N ALA A 130 -8.08 -8.32 -8.45
CA ALA A 130 -8.39 -7.12 -9.22
C ALA A 130 -9.78 -7.27 -9.84
N ARG A 131 -10.83 -6.97 -9.07
CA ARG A 131 -12.21 -7.15 -9.51
C ARG A 131 -12.74 -5.93 -10.24
N ARG A 132 -13.51 -6.20 -11.27
CA ARG A 132 -14.54 -5.29 -11.76
C ARG A 132 -15.81 -5.58 -10.95
N ALA A 133 -16.27 -4.61 -10.16
CA ALA A 133 -17.55 -4.73 -9.48
C ALA A 133 -18.70 -4.76 -10.51
N PRO A 134 -19.86 -5.37 -10.19
CA PRO A 134 -21.00 -5.43 -11.11
C PRO A 134 -21.53 -4.06 -11.57
N ASP A 135 -21.30 -3.02 -10.75
CA ASP A 135 -21.65 -1.61 -11.03
C ASP A 135 -20.61 -0.87 -11.87
N GLY A 136 -19.62 -1.58 -12.43
CA GLY A 136 -18.54 -0.98 -13.20
C GLY A 136 -17.42 -0.35 -12.37
N ARG A 137 -17.50 -0.38 -11.05
CA ARG A 137 -16.44 0.08 -10.14
C ARG A 137 -15.49 -1.08 -9.84
N GLY A 138 -14.22 -0.82 -9.70
CA GLY A 138 -13.22 -1.85 -9.39
C GLY A 138 -11.81 -1.34 -9.50
N SER A 139 -10.84 -2.13 -9.07
CA SER A 139 -9.46 -1.71 -8.94
C SER A 139 -8.79 -1.53 -10.29
N CYS A 140 -9.22 -1.81 -11.41
CA CYS A 140 -8.55 -1.60 -12.70
C CYS A 140 -9.58 -1.49 -13.82
N LEU A 141 -10.20 -0.32 -13.93
CA LEU A 141 -11.13 0.02 -14.99
C LEU A 141 -10.43 0.89 -16.04
N GLY A 142 -10.02 0.30 -17.14
CA GLY A 142 -9.38 1.02 -18.23
C GLY A 142 -7.91 0.66 -18.43
N PRO A 143 -7.15 1.52 -19.13
CA PRO A 143 -5.72 1.33 -19.32
C PRO A 143 -5.00 1.39 -17.96
N PRO A 144 -3.84 0.71 -17.80
CA PRO A 144 -3.09 0.73 -16.56
C PRO A 144 -2.66 2.17 -16.22
N VAL A 145 -2.97 2.59 -14.99
CA VAL A 145 -2.72 3.95 -14.51
C VAL A 145 -1.38 4.03 -13.78
N LEU A 146 -1.07 3.01 -12.96
CA LEU A 146 0.15 3.03 -12.17
C LEU A 146 1.40 2.76 -13.01
N GLY A 147 2.47 3.49 -12.70
CA GLY A 147 3.83 3.25 -13.19
C GLY A 147 4.63 2.34 -12.25
N CYS A 148 4.30 2.33 -10.95
CA CYS A 148 5.02 1.56 -9.95
C CYS A 148 4.91 0.04 -10.16
N ARG A 149 5.83 -0.70 -9.53
CA ARG A 149 5.75 -2.15 -9.44
C ARG A 149 4.52 -2.57 -8.64
N ILE A 150 3.85 -3.65 -9.06
CA ILE A 150 2.86 -4.35 -8.22
C ILE A 150 3.40 -5.73 -7.86
N VAL A 151 3.42 -6.04 -6.57
CA VAL A 151 3.72 -7.38 -6.05
C VAL A 151 2.45 -7.95 -5.43
N ALA A 152 1.90 -8.98 -6.05
CA ALA A 152 0.70 -9.65 -5.58
C ALA A 152 1.06 -10.85 -4.70
N LEU A 153 0.47 -10.92 -3.51
CA LEU A 153 0.64 -12.01 -2.56
C LEU A 153 -0.66 -12.82 -2.49
N ALA A 154 -0.59 -14.11 -2.65
CA ALA A 154 -1.75 -14.99 -2.63
C ALA A 154 -1.47 -16.27 -1.84
N ALA A 155 -2.51 -16.87 -1.27
CA ALA A 155 -2.44 -18.23 -0.77
C ALA A 155 -2.76 -19.23 -1.88
N GLU A 156 -2.11 -20.38 -1.83
CA GLU A 156 -2.32 -21.47 -2.81
C GLU A 156 -3.78 -21.96 -2.83
N HIS A 157 -4.42 -22.00 -1.67
CA HIS A 157 -5.72 -22.64 -1.45
C HIS A 157 -6.77 -21.68 -0.89
N ASP A 158 -6.72 -20.37 -1.21
CA ASP A 158 -7.76 -19.42 -0.80
C ASP A 158 -8.92 -19.40 -1.82
N PRO A 159 -10.10 -19.94 -1.48
CA PRO A 159 -11.24 -19.98 -2.40
C PRO A 159 -11.84 -18.60 -2.68
N GLU A 160 -11.64 -17.61 -1.80
CA GLU A 160 -12.13 -16.25 -1.97
C GLU A 160 -11.26 -15.43 -2.94
N THR A 161 -9.99 -15.80 -3.07
CA THR A 161 -9.02 -15.10 -3.93
C THR A 161 -8.30 -16.06 -4.88
N PRO A 162 -9.03 -16.64 -5.87
CA PRO A 162 -8.42 -17.55 -6.83
C PRO A 162 -7.29 -16.88 -7.60
N LEU A 163 -6.19 -17.62 -7.82
CA LEU A 163 -4.95 -17.09 -8.42
C LEU A 163 -5.16 -16.37 -9.76
N GLN A 164 -6.16 -16.80 -10.55
CA GLN A 164 -6.51 -16.11 -11.79
C GLN A 164 -6.99 -14.67 -11.54
N GLY A 165 -7.79 -14.47 -10.49
CA GLY A 165 -8.25 -13.13 -10.07
C GLY A 165 -7.13 -12.28 -9.51
N VAL A 166 -6.16 -12.90 -8.79
CA VAL A 166 -4.98 -12.20 -8.28
C VAL A 166 -4.05 -11.79 -9.43
N ARG A 167 -3.82 -12.65 -10.42
CA ARG A 167 -3.05 -12.31 -11.63
C ARG A 167 -3.62 -11.14 -12.41
N ALA A 168 -4.91 -10.83 -12.25
CA ALA A 168 -5.53 -9.70 -12.93
C ALA A 168 -4.95 -8.34 -12.51
N TRP A 169 -4.27 -8.25 -11.35
CA TRP A 169 -3.53 -7.06 -10.92
C TRP A 169 -2.43 -6.65 -11.91
N ARG A 170 -1.92 -7.58 -12.75
CA ARG A 170 -0.99 -7.26 -13.83
C ARG A 170 -1.51 -6.17 -14.77
N ARG A 171 -2.81 -6.03 -14.92
CA ARG A 171 -3.44 -5.04 -15.80
C ARG A 171 -3.52 -3.65 -15.17
N CYS A 172 -3.23 -3.52 -13.87
CA CYS A 172 -3.36 -2.28 -13.13
C CYS A 172 -2.08 -1.44 -13.17
N THR A 173 -0.97 -2.00 -13.64
CA THR A 173 0.30 -1.28 -13.75
C THR A 173 0.92 -1.41 -15.14
N ARG A 174 1.62 -0.37 -15.57
CA ARG A 174 2.57 -0.38 -16.70
C ARG A 174 3.94 -0.88 -16.29
N GLY A 175 4.23 -0.79 -14.99
CA GLY A 175 5.47 -1.27 -14.40
C GLY A 175 5.56 -2.79 -14.29
N ARG A 176 6.49 -3.25 -13.47
CA ARG A 176 6.70 -4.67 -13.24
C ARG A 176 5.57 -5.26 -12.39
N PHE A 177 5.22 -6.52 -12.66
CA PHE A 177 4.27 -7.29 -11.87
C PHE A 177 4.89 -8.61 -11.47
N ASP A 178 4.87 -8.90 -10.19
CA ASP A 178 5.33 -10.16 -9.61
C ASP A 178 4.19 -10.80 -8.81
N LEU A 179 4.11 -12.13 -8.81
CA LEU A 179 3.13 -12.89 -8.04
C LEU A 179 3.84 -13.90 -7.15
N GLU A 180 3.66 -13.74 -5.86
CA GLU A 180 4.17 -14.65 -4.83
C GLU A 180 3.03 -15.48 -4.25
N VAL A 181 3.20 -16.81 -4.29
CA VAL A 181 2.19 -17.75 -3.82
C VAL A 181 2.71 -18.45 -2.57
N PHE A 182 2.01 -18.27 -1.47
CA PHE A 182 2.32 -18.86 -0.18
C PHE A 182 1.53 -20.14 0.04
N PRO A 183 2.08 -21.13 0.74
CA PRO A 183 1.34 -22.33 1.10
C PRO A 183 0.17 -22.02 2.04
N GLY A 184 -0.87 -22.85 2.00
CA GLY A 184 -2.03 -22.73 2.87
C GLY A 184 -3.19 -21.93 2.27
N ALA A 185 -3.98 -21.30 3.15
CA ALA A 185 -5.23 -20.62 2.81
C ALA A 185 -5.25 -19.18 3.35
N ARG A 186 -6.42 -18.66 3.71
CA ARG A 186 -6.67 -17.26 4.11
C ARG A 186 -5.69 -16.68 5.14
N GLY A 187 -5.20 -17.49 6.10
CA GLY A 187 -4.29 -17.05 7.18
C GLY A 187 -2.79 -17.05 6.83
N TYR A 188 -2.42 -17.13 5.56
CA TYR A 188 -1.01 -17.25 5.15
C TYR A 188 -0.12 -16.10 5.62
N LEU A 189 -0.65 -14.88 5.78
CA LEU A 189 0.15 -13.75 6.27
C LEU A 189 0.73 -13.99 7.66
N ASP A 190 -0.04 -14.61 8.57
CA ASP A 190 0.44 -14.97 9.89
C ASP A 190 1.36 -16.19 9.85
N ALA A 191 1.02 -17.18 9.06
CA ALA A 191 1.77 -18.43 8.93
C ALA A 191 3.14 -18.23 8.26
N SER A 192 3.22 -17.34 7.26
CA SER A 192 4.43 -17.05 6.46
C SER A 192 4.98 -15.64 6.72
N ARG A 193 4.86 -15.13 7.94
CA ARG A 193 5.21 -13.74 8.28
C ARG A 193 6.65 -13.39 7.93
N ARG A 194 7.61 -14.28 8.21
CA ARG A 194 9.03 -14.04 7.91
C ARG A 194 9.30 -13.96 6.42
N GLU A 195 8.66 -14.82 5.65
CA GLU A 195 8.76 -14.84 4.20
C GLU A 195 8.17 -13.55 3.60
N VAL A 196 7.06 -13.05 4.15
CA VAL A 196 6.48 -11.76 3.75
C VAL A 196 7.42 -10.60 4.08
N VAL A 197 8.05 -10.61 5.27
CA VAL A 197 9.06 -9.61 5.65
C VAL A 197 10.24 -9.62 4.68
N ASN A 198 10.79 -10.80 4.39
CA ASN A 198 11.90 -10.94 3.45
C ASN A 198 11.52 -10.44 2.07
N LEU A 199 10.33 -10.80 1.59
CA LEU A 199 9.81 -10.31 0.31
C LEU A 199 9.73 -8.78 0.28
N VAL A 200 9.21 -8.15 1.32
CA VAL A 200 9.13 -6.68 1.41
C VAL A 200 10.52 -6.06 1.38
N HIS A 201 11.47 -6.58 2.18
CA HIS A 201 12.86 -6.12 2.18
C HIS A 201 13.49 -6.26 0.79
N ASP A 202 13.41 -7.43 0.17
CA ASP A 202 14.01 -7.71 -1.13
C ASP A 202 13.46 -6.78 -2.22
N GLN A 203 12.16 -6.47 -2.16
CA GLN A 203 11.53 -5.58 -3.12
C GLN A 203 11.90 -4.10 -2.93
N LEU A 204 12.09 -3.65 -1.69
CA LEU A 204 12.47 -2.27 -1.39
C LEU A 204 13.98 -2.01 -1.57
N LEU A 205 14.82 -3.01 -1.30
CA LEU A 205 16.28 -2.90 -1.41
C LEU A 205 16.81 -3.35 -2.79
N SER A 206 15.95 -3.71 -3.71
CA SER A 206 16.37 -4.16 -5.04
C SER A 206 17.01 -3.00 -5.83
N PRO A 207 18.11 -3.25 -6.59
CA PRO A 207 18.82 -2.21 -7.35
C PRO A 207 17.93 -1.37 -8.24
N SER A 208 16.91 -1.97 -8.86
CA SER A 208 15.93 -1.25 -9.70
C SER A 208 15.06 -0.25 -8.93
N THR A 209 15.03 -0.33 -7.60
CA THR A 209 14.33 0.60 -6.74
C THR A 209 15.26 1.74 -6.31
N LEU A 210 16.55 1.42 -6.10
CA LEU A 210 17.58 2.38 -5.71
C LEU A 210 18.00 3.27 -6.89
N ASP A 211 17.97 2.76 -8.12
CA ASP A 211 18.31 3.53 -9.33
C ASP A 211 17.28 4.64 -9.61
N ALA A 212 16.03 4.45 -9.22
CA ALA A 212 14.98 5.48 -9.34
C ALA A 212 15.21 6.70 -8.42
N GLU A 213 15.94 6.53 -7.32
CA GLU A 213 16.28 7.63 -6.39
C GLU A 213 17.41 8.51 -6.91
N TRP A 214 18.32 7.95 -7.72
CA TRP A 214 19.51 8.69 -8.18
C TRP A 214 19.19 9.67 -9.30
N GLU A 215 18.24 9.38 -10.17
CA GLU A 215 17.87 10.27 -11.28
C GLU A 215 17.16 11.56 -10.83
N ILE A 216 16.49 11.55 -9.68
CA ILE A 216 15.79 12.74 -9.14
C ILE A 216 16.77 13.76 -8.53
N GLY A 217 17.96 13.33 -8.11
CA GLY A 217 18.96 14.19 -7.45
C GLY A 217 19.99 14.82 -8.38
N ALA A 218 20.01 14.47 -9.67
CA ALA A 218 21.07 14.87 -10.59
C ALA A 218 20.79 16.19 -11.35
N ASP A 219 19.56 16.65 -11.42
CA ASP A 219 19.16 17.82 -12.22
C ASP A 219 19.29 19.19 -11.49
N ASP A 220 19.65 19.21 -10.19
CA ASP A 220 19.73 20.47 -9.42
C ASP A 220 21.17 20.98 -9.16
N LYS A 221 22.16 20.52 -9.93
CA LYS A 221 23.53 21.06 -9.87
C LYS A 221 24.09 21.41 -11.24
N GLY A 222 23.47 22.39 -11.88
CA GLY A 222 24.00 22.90 -13.14
C GLY A 222 23.32 24.16 -13.66
N ALA A 223 23.49 25.27 -12.98
CA ALA A 223 23.43 26.63 -13.56
C ALA A 223 24.15 27.63 -12.65
#